data_cced6eaaae42b892ba1020cbc20a6673
#
_entry.id   cced6eaaae42b892ba1020cbc20a6673
#
_cell.length_a   1.000
_cell.length_b   1.000
_cell.length_c   1.000
_cell.angle_alpha   90.00
_cell.angle_beta   90.00
_cell.angle_gamma   90.00
#
_symmetry.space_group_name_H-M   'P 1'
#
loop_
_entity.id
_entity.type
_entity.pdbx_description
1 polymer ?
#
loop_
_entity_poly.entity_id
_entity_poly.type
_entity_poly.pdbx_seq_one_letter_code
_entity_poly.pdbx_strand_id
1 'polypeptide(L)'
;MTSGPPDLACTASAELVASLRRQFGARVVETHVSWVLLDGRFAWKIKKPVKLPFLDFGDLATRARLCFEELRLNRRLAPAVYVDVVPIHGTPAAPRLHGDGPAIEYALRMHEFPPGALLSEQLAAGSLQPEHLDRLAQRLAAFHAAAEVAGPDAPWATPEVVAGDSLRALEGLVSHGAAAADCNALRTWLQAQAARLRPTWQARRRAGRVRECHGDLHLANAVLLEGEVTAFDCLEFDPALRWIDVFSDVAFLVMDLMAHGRGDLAFRFLNGYLDDSGDHAGLPVLRWYLVYRALVRALVARIRSGQGGEAGGPDHLALALRLAGEGDARLLVTHGVSGSGKSWVAQRLLQQAVFVLQPVQPGQSLLRIVDRH
;
A
#
# COMPACT_ATOMS: atom_id res chain seq x y z
N MET A 1 -30.44 16.20 -5.22
CA MET A 1 -30.15 15.30 -4.10
C MET A 1 -30.17 16.14 -2.83
N THR A 2 -31.21 16.03 -2.05
CA THR A 2 -31.40 16.79 -0.80
C THR A 2 -30.43 16.24 0.24
N SER A 3 -29.50 17.07 0.70
CA SER A 3 -28.66 16.78 1.85
C SER A 3 -29.56 16.61 3.06
N GLY A 4 -29.67 15.37 3.58
CA GLY A 4 -30.25 15.13 4.89
C GLY A 4 -29.53 15.94 5.97
N PRO A 5 -30.15 16.15 7.15
CA PRO A 5 -29.52 16.87 8.25
C PRO A 5 -28.19 16.20 8.58
N PRO A 6 -27.12 16.99 8.86
CA PRO A 6 -25.82 16.44 9.21
C PRO A 6 -25.98 15.49 10.41
N ASP A 7 -25.38 14.31 10.32
CA ASP A 7 -25.39 13.32 11.39
C ASP A 7 -24.82 13.98 12.67
N LEU A 8 -25.59 13.96 13.77
CA LEU A 8 -25.24 14.59 15.05
C LEU A 8 -23.85 14.13 15.55
N ALA A 9 -23.48 12.86 15.28
CA ALA A 9 -22.17 12.32 15.61
C ALA A 9 -21.07 13.02 14.80
N CYS A 10 -21.27 13.28 13.53
CA CYS A 10 -20.31 13.97 12.67
C CYS A 10 -20.13 15.43 13.10
N THR A 11 -21.21 16.10 13.50
CA THR A 11 -21.19 17.48 13.98
C THR A 11 -20.41 17.61 15.31
N ALA A 12 -20.67 16.72 16.28
CA ALA A 12 -19.94 16.68 17.55
C ALA A 12 -18.45 16.40 17.37
N SER A 13 -18.09 15.51 16.44
CA SER A 13 -16.69 15.20 16.12
C SER A 13 -16.00 16.37 15.42
N ALA A 14 -16.68 17.10 14.56
CA ALA A 14 -16.13 18.31 13.93
C ALA A 14 -15.87 19.44 14.97
N GLU A 15 -16.78 19.61 15.94
CA GLU A 15 -16.59 20.55 17.05
C GLU A 15 -15.39 20.15 17.92
N LEU A 16 -15.25 18.86 18.24
CA LEU A 16 -14.12 18.30 18.97
C LEU A 16 -12.79 18.63 18.26
N VAL A 17 -12.69 18.33 16.97
CA VAL A 17 -11.50 18.60 16.16
C VAL A 17 -11.18 20.11 16.12
N ALA A 18 -12.21 20.97 15.95
CA ALA A 18 -12.03 22.41 15.97
C ALA A 18 -11.51 22.93 17.33
N SER A 19 -11.97 22.32 18.43
CA SER A 19 -11.53 22.67 19.79
C SER A 19 -10.10 22.22 20.04
N LEU A 20 -9.74 20.98 19.70
CA LEU A 20 -8.36 20.47 19.78
C LEU A 20 -7.40 21.27 18.90
N ARG A 21 -7.82 21.63 17.68
CA ARG A 21 -7.03 22.47 16.78
C ARG A 21 -6.63 23.78 17.45
N ARG A 22 -7.60 24.46 18.10
CA ARG A 22 -7.31 25.72 18.83
C ARG A 22 -6.39 25.48 20.02
N GLN A 23 -6.63 24.43 20.78
CA GLN A 23 -5.85 24.08 21.96
C GLN A 23 -4.37 23.76 21.64
N PHE A 24 -4.12 23.07 20.54
CA PHE A 24 -2.76 22.67 20.12
C PHE A 24 -2.09 23.69 19.21
N GLY A 25 -2.81 24.71 18.70
CA GLY A 25 -2.31 25.54 17.61
C GLY A 25 -2.05 24.76 16.32
N ALA A 26 -2.76 23.64 16.14
CA ALA A 26 -2.45 22.66 15.13
C ALA A 26 -2.98 23.02 13.73
N ARG A 27 -2.27 22.56 12.69
CA ARG A 27 -2.80 22.45 11.33
C ARG A 27 -3.61 21.16 11.22
N VAL A 28 -4.71 21.19 10.49
CA VAL A 28 -5.54 20.00 10.25
C VAL A 28 -5.36 19.53 8.82
N VAL A 29 -5.08 18.24 8.66
CA VAL A 29 -5.15 17.51 7.39
C VAL A 29 -6.37 16.59 7.47
N GLU A 30 -7.28 16.75 6.54
CA GLU A 30 -8.51 15.98 6.50
C GLU A 30 -8.44 14.90 5.41
N THR A 31 -8.79 13.68 5.79
CA THR A 31 -8.96 12.55 4.87
C THR A 31 -10.42 12.10 4.84
N HIS A 32 -10.76 11.13 3.99
CA HIS A 32 -12.12 10.59 3.93
C HIS A 32 -12.58 9.95 5.25
N VAL A 33 -11.65 9.39 6.02
CA VAL A 33 -11.95 8.56 7.20
C VAL A 33 -11.34 9.08 8.49
N SER A 34 -10.54 10.15 8.44
CA SER A 34 -9.82 10.67 9.62
C SER A 34 -9.54 12.16 9.50
N TRP A 35 -9.35 12.80 10.66
CA TRP A 35 -8.66 14.07 10.79
C TRP A 35 -7.29 13.83 11.40
N VAL A 36 -6.26 14.53 10.91
CA VAL A 36 -4.91 14.50 11.45
C VAL A 36 -4.54 15.93 11.85
N LEU A 37 -4.39 16.15 13.15
CA LEU A 37 -3.95 17.44 13.70
C LEU A 37 -2.43 17.40 13.87
N LEU A 38 -1.74 18.38 13.30
CA LEU A 38 -0.28 18.52 13.30
C LEU A 38 0.10 19.70 14.18
N ASP A 39 0.77 19.46 15.32
CA ASP A 39 1.12 20.47 16.32
C ASP A 39 2.59 20.92 16.26
N GLY A 40 3.34 20.44 15.26
CA GLY A 40 4.77 20.68 15.06
C GLY A 40 5.68 19.66 15.77
N ARG A 41 5.12 18.78 16.59
CA ARG A 41 5.82 17.68 17.25
C ARG A 41 5.10 16.34 17.02
N PHE A 42 3.78 16.36 17.17
CA PHE A 42 2.95 15.18 17.05
C PHE A 42 1.88 15.34 15.97
N ALA A 43 1.55 14.23 15.34
CA ALA A 43 0.39 14.05 14.50
C ALA A 43 -0.67 13.26 15.30
N TRP A 44 -1.84 13.86 15.48
CA TRP A 44 -2.96 13.29 16.25
C TRP A 44 -4.04 12.86 15.27
N LYS A 45 -4.12 11.55 14.99
CA LYS A 45 -5.09 10.98 14.04
C LYS A 45 -6.36 10.58 14.77
N ILE A 46 -7.49 11.19 14.41
CA ILE A 46 -8.82 10.96 14.97
C ILE A 46 -9.70 10.39 13.87
N LYS A 47 -10.29 9.23 14.09
CA LYS A 47 -11.15 8.57 13.10
C LYS A 47 -12.51 9.29 13.01
N LYS A 48 -13.00 9.47 11.79
CA LYS A 48 -14.33 10.06 11.54
C LYS A 48 -15.42 9.03 11.86
N PRO A 49 -16.56 9.44 12.43
CA PRO A 49 -17.73 8.56 12.62
C PRO A 49 -18.47 8.38 11.29
N VAL A 50 -17.84 7.73 10.31
CA VAL A 50 -18.39 7.51 8.97
C VAL A 50 -18.75 6.04 8.77
N LYS A 51 -19.76 5.82 7.95
CA LYS A 51 -20.18 4.49 7.51
C LYS A 51 -20.08 4.43 5.99
N LEU A 52 -19.18 3.59 5.51
CA LEU A 52 -18.96 3.30 4.10
C LEU A 52 -19.29 1.82 3.82
N PRO A 53 -19.51 1.39 2.59
CA PRO A 53 -19.85 0.00 2.27
C PRO A 53 -18.84 -1.05 2.79
N PHE A 54 -17.58 -0.64 2.98
CA PHE A 54 -16.46 -1.47 3.43
C PHE A 54 -15.91 -1.07 4.81
N LEU A 55 -16.52 -0.08 5.48
CA LEU A 55 -15.99 0.52 6.69
C LEU A 55 -17.12 1.08 7.56
N ASP A 56 -17.20 0.67 8.83
CA ASP A 56 -18.13 1.24 9.80
C ASP A 56 -17.37 1.78 11.02
N PHE A 57 -17.22 3.08 11.10
CA PHE A 57 -16.63 3.82 12.23
C PHE A 57 -17.72 4.53 13.08
N GLY A 58 -18.98 4.15 12.93
CA GLY A 58 -20.09 4.85 13.56
C GLY A 58 -20.04 4.87 15.10
N ASP A 59 -19.66 3.75 15.74
CA ASP A 59 -19.59 3.69 17.19
C ASP A 59 -18.18 3.95 17.75
N LEU A 60 -18.13 4.52 18.96
CA LEU A 60 -16.90 4.89 19.65
C LEU A 60 -16.03 3.67 19.99
N ALA A 61 -16.63 2.55 20.37
CA ALA A 61 -15.88 1.35 20.76
C ALA A 61 -15.15 0.76 19.54
N THR A 62 -15.77 0.78 18.37
CA THR A 62 -15.12 0.39 17.11
C THR A 62 -13.97 1.33 16.77
N ARG A 63 -14.14 2.65 16.88
CA ARG A 63 -13.05 3.62 16.63
C ARG A 63 -11.89 3.41 17.61
N ALA A 64 -12.16 3.20 18.89
CA ALA A 64 -11.15 2.87 19.90
C ALA A 64 -10.38 1.60 19.53
N ARG A 65 -11.08 0.50 19.28
CA ARG A 65 -10.49 -0.79 18.88
C ARG A 65 -9.59 -0.63 17.67
N LEU A 66 -10.03 0.12 16.65
CA LEU A 66 -9.26 0.33 15.43
C LEU A 66 -8.07 1.28 15.62
N CYS A 67 -8.11 2.25 16.55
CA CYS A 67 -6.93 3.01 16.93
C CYS A 67 -5.85 2.12 17.57
N PHE A 68 -6.23 1.20 18.47
CA PHE A 68 -5.30 0.24 19.06
C PHE A 68 -4.77 -0.77 18.03
N GLU A 69 -5.62 -1.22 17.11
CA GLU A 69 -5.20 -2.13 16.04
C GLU A 69 -4.23 -1.42 15.07
N GLU A 70 -4.50 -0.16 14.70
CA GLU A 70 -3.59 0.65 13.87
C GLU A 70 -2.23 0.83 14.56
N LEU A 71 -2.22 1.11 15.86
CA LEU A 71 -1.00 1.19 16.66
C LEU A 71 -0.22 -0.14 16.63
N ARG A 72 -0.90 -1.26 16.87
CA ARG A 72 -0.29 -2.62 16.87
C ARG A 72 0.35 -2.91 15.52
N LEU A 73 -0.40 -2.73 14.44
CA LEU A 73 0.03 -3.05 13.09
C LEU A 73 1.24 -2.22 12.67
N ASN A 74 1.16 -0.93 12.88
CA ASN A 74 2.17 0.00 12.39
C ASN A 74 3.47 -0.01 13.21
N ARG A 75 3.42 -0.35 14.48
CA ARG A 75 4.64 -0.54 15.29
C ARG A 75 5.54 -1.67 14.80
N ARG A 76 5.04 -2.58 13.98
CA ARG A 76 5.84 -3.64 13.36
C ARG A 76 6.88 -3.11 12.36
N LEU A 77 6.54 -2.03 11.64
CA LEU A 77 7.40 -1.40 10.63
C LEU A 77 7.97 -0.05 11.11
N ALA A 78 7.14 0.77 11.76
CA ALA A 78 7.45 2.14 12.14
C ALA A 78 7.33 2.39 13.66
N PRO A 79 8.03 1.64 14.53
CA PRO A 79 7.92 1.81 15.98
C PRO A 79 8.35 3.21 16.45
N ALA A 80 9.26 3.86 15.76
CA ALA A 80 9.70 5.23 16.07
C ALA A 80 8.64 6.31 15.71
N VAL A 81 7.66 5.97 14.88
CA VAL A 81 6.60 6.90 14.46
C VAL A 81 5.40 6.82 15.40
N TYR A 82 4.94 5.62 15.75
CA TYR A 82 3.68 5.38 16.46
C TYR A 82 3.88 5.36 17.97
N VAL A 83 3.41 6.40 18.68
CA VAL A 83 3.64 6.59 20.11
C VAL A 83 2.64 5.82 20.97
N ASP A 84 1.34 6.16 20.88
CA ASP A 84 0.27 5.53 21.68
C ASP A 84 -1.13 5.92 21.18
N VAL A 85 -2.16 5.37 21.83
CA VAL A 85 -3.55 5.80 21.69
C VAL A 85 -3.95 6.57 22.93
N VAL A 86 -4.40 7.80 22.75
CA VAL A 86 -4.77 8.72 23.84
C VAL A 86 -6.29 8.87 23.88
N PRO A 87 -6.95 8.51 25.01
CA PRO A 87 -8.36 8.81 25.20
C PRO A 87 -8.58 10.31 25.38
N ILE A 88 -9.66 10.82 24.79
CA ILE A 88 -10.10 12.20 24.91
C ILE A 88 -11.34 12.23 25.81
N HIS A 89 -11.31 13.06 26.84
CA HIS A 89 -12.36 13.21 27.83
C HIS A 89 -13.03 14.59 27.76
N GLY A 90 -14.07 14.80 28.55
CA GLY A 90 -14.77 16.09 28.64
C GLY A 90 -15.95 16.20 27.67
N THR A 91 -16.05 17.34 26.99
CA THR A 91 -17.08 17.59 25.97
C THR A 91 -16.42 18.02 24.65
N PRO A 92 -17.11 17.91 23.49
CA PRO A 92 -16.56 18.39 22.22
C PRO A 92 -16.09 19.85 22.26
N ALA A 93 -16.78 20.73 23.01
CA ALA A 93 -16.41 22.13 23.17
C ALA A 93 -15.22 22.35 24.11
N ALA A 94 -15.00 21.42 25.08
CA ALA A 94 -13.93 21.49 26.07
C ALA A 94 -13.25 20.12 26.24
N PRO A 95 -12.51 19.62 25.23
CA PRO A 95 -11.84 18.34 25.27
C PRO A 95 -10.60 18.39 26.17
N ARG A 96 -10.27 17.24 26.77
CA ARG A 96 -9.08 17.04 27.60
C ARG A 96 -8.41 15.73 27.22
N LEU A 97 -7.11 15.73 26.93
CA LEU A 97 -6.33 14.52 26.62
C LEU A 97 -6.07 13.61 27.83
N HIS A 98 -6.17 14.15 29.02
CA HIS A 98 -6.03 13.43 30.27
C HIS A 98 -7.17 13.86 31.18
N GLY A 99 -7.74 12.94 31.92
CA GLY A 99 -8.83 13.21 32.83
C GLY A 99 -9.56 11.97 33.26
N ASP A 100 -10.38 12.13 34.28
CA ASP A 100 -11.26 11.08 34.79
C ASP A 100 -12.59 11.08 34.04
N GLY A 101 -13.28 9.95 34.05
CA GLY A 101 -14.58 9.76 33.42
C GLY A 101 -14.49 9.05 32.06
N PRO A 102 -15.63 8.90 31.37
CA PRO A 102 -15.67 8.20 30.09
C PRO A 102 -14.95 8.98 28.99
N ALA A 103 -14.26 8.26 28.13
CA ALA A 103 -13.70 8.86 26.92
C ALA A 103 -14.85 9.21 25.93
N ILE A 104 -14.75 10.36 25.31
CA ILE A 104 -15.67 10.82 24.24
C ILE A 104 -15.11 10.51 22.86
N GLU A 105 -13.78 10.32 22.72
CA GLU A 105 -13.09 9.94 21.48
C GLU A 105 -11.69 9.41 21.79
N TYR A 106 -11.02 8.87 20.75
CA TYR A 106 -9.63 8.41 20.83
C TYR A 106 -8.80 9.02 19.71
N ALA A 107 -7.57 9.42 20.05
CA ALA A 107 -6.58 9.90 19.08
C ALA A 107 -5.38 8.95 19.06
N LEU A 108 -4.97 8.53 17.87
CA LEU A 108 -3.69 7.87 17.67
C LEU A 108 -2.61 8.96 17.58
N ARG A 109 -1.65 8.93 18.52
CA ARG A 109 -0.54 9.86 18.56
C ARG A 109 0.68 9.29 17.86
N MET A 110 1.20 10.04 16.91
CA MET A 110 2.39 9.73 16.13
C MET A 110 3.36 10.91 16.19
N HIS A 111 4.65 10.68 15.91
CA HIS A 111 5.57 11.78 15.64
C HIS A 111 5.23 12.41 14.28
N GLU A 112 5.19 13.75 14.22
CA GLU A 112 4.97 14.47 12.98
C GLU A 112 6.19 14.35 12.08
N PHE A 113 5.98 14.14 10.79
CA PHE A 113 7.05 14.07 9.81
C PHE A 113 7.48 15.48 9.37
N PRO A 114 8.78 15.71 9.15
CA PRO A 114 9.20 16.95 8.51
C PRO A 114 8.65 17.00 7.06
N PRO A 115 8.36 18.20 6.54
CA PRO A 115 7.99 18.37 5.13
C PRO A 115 9.04 17.75 4.19
N GLY A 116 8.59 17.08 3.14
CA GLY A 116 9.47 16.41 2.20
C GLY A 116 9.95 15.02 2.64
N ALA A 117 9.48 14.50 3.76
CA ALA A 117 9.90 13.18 4.26
C ALA A 117 9.24 12.00 3.55
N LEU A 118 8.06 12.18 2.97
CA LEU A 118 7.36 11.10 2.26
C LEU A 118 8.10 10.72 0.98
N LEU A 119 8.18 9.43 0.67
CA LEU A 119 8.84 9.00 -0.58
C LEU A 119 8.13 9.53 -1.83
N SER A 120 6.82 9.78 -1.78
CA SER A 120 6.09 10.46 -2.84
C SER A 120 6.55 11.91 -3.04
N GLU A 121 6.83 12.64 -1.96
CA GLU A 121 7.37 14.01 -2.00
C GLU A 121 8.82 14.01 -2.49
N GLN A 122 9.64 13.07 -2.01
CA GLN A 122 11.01 12.85 -2.49
C GLN A 122 11.06 12.57 -3.99
N LEU A 123 10.13 11.73 -4.47
CA LEU A 123 10.02 11.43 -5.90
C LEU A 123 9.64 12.66 -6.69
N ALA A 124 8.64 13.42 -6.27
CA ALA A 124 8.20 14.64 -6.93
C ALA A 124 9.29 15.72 -6.96
N ALA A 125 10.11 15.82 -5.91
CA ALA A 125 11.25 16.72 -5.82
C ALA A 125 12.51 16.22 -6.57
N GLY A 126 12.50 14.99 -7.12
CA GLY A 126 13.67 14.39 -7.77
C GLY A 126 14.79 14.00 -6.79
N SER A 127 14.52 13.96 -5.49
CA SER A 127 15.50 13.66 -4.43
C SER A 127 15.46 12.20 -3.96
N LEU A 128 14.51 11.39 -4.42
CA LEU A 128 14.43 9.97 -4.11
C LEU A 128 15.63 9.22 -4.67
N GLN A 129 16.50 8.73 -3.78
CA GLN A 129 17.70 8.01 -4.16
C GLN A 129 17.44 6.51 -4.29
N PRO A 130 18.15 5.81 -5.19
CA PRO A 130 18.03 4.36 -5.34
C PRO A 130 18.29 3.58 -4.04
N GLU A 131 19.20 4.05 -3.19
CA GLU A 131 19.55 3.44 -1.90
C GLU A 131 18.39 3.46 -0.89
N HIS A 132 17.46 4.40 -1.03
CA HIS A 132 16.23 4.42 -0.22
C HIS A 132 15.36 3.20 -0.52
N LEU A 133 15.30 2.78 -1.79
CA LEU A 133 14.54 1.60 -2.22
C LEU A 133 15.24 0.29 -1.80
N ASP A 134 16.57 0.25 -1.79
CA ASP A 134 17.32 -0.91 -1.28
C ASP A 134 17.03 -1.14 0.21
N ARG A 135 17.08 -0.07 1.03
CA ARG A 135 16.75 -0.13 2.47
C ARG A 135 15.31 -0.54 2.71
N LEU A 136 14.37 -0.01 1.93
CA LEU A 136 12.97 -0.38 2.04
C LEU A 136 12.75 -1.84 1.65
N ALA A 137 13.41 -2.33 0.60
CA ALA A 137 13.36 -3.73 0.16
C ALA A 137 13.82 -4.68 1.27
N GLN A 138 14.98 -4.40 1.87
CA GLN A 138 15.54 -5.17 2.98
C GLN A 138 14.61 -5.17 4.20
N ARG A 139 14.10 -3.99 4.59
CA ARG A 139 13.15 -3.86 5.71
C ARG A 139 11.86 -4.62 5.47
N LEU A 140 11.32 -4.55 4.25
CA LEU A 140 10.10 -5.25 3.89
C LEU A 140 10.28 -6.76 3.85
N ALA A 141 11.42 -7.25 3.34
CA ALA A 141 11.76 -8.67 3.35
C ALA A 141 11.82 -9.23 4.78
N ALA A 142 12.50 -8.51 5.68
CA ALA A 142 12.56 -8.85 7.11
C ALA A 142 11.17 -8.80 7.78
N PHE A 143 10.38 -7.77 7.49
CA PHE A 143 9.01 -7.64 7.98
C PHE A 143 8.13 -8.81 7.54
N HIS A 144 8.13 -9.15 6.25
CA HIS A 144 7.36 -10.27 5.74
C HIS A 144 7.83 -11.61 6.32
N ALA A 145 9.14 -11.79 6.55
CA ALA A 145 9.67 -13.00 7.17
C ALA A 145 9.18 -13.16 8.62
N ALA A 146 9.03 -12.07 9.36
CA ALA A 146 8.57 -12.05 10.75
C ALA A 146 7.04 -11.99 10.90
N ALA A 147 6.31 -11.58 9.86
CA ALA A 147 4.86 -11.41 9.90
C ALA A 147 4.14 -12.74 10.13
N GLU A 148 3.02 -12.69 10.86
CA GLU A 148 2.18 -13.84 11.16
C GLU A 148 1.71 -14.51 9.86
N VAL A 149 1.75 -15.84 9.85
CA VAL A 149 1.34 -16.66 8.70
C VAL A 149 -0.13 -17.04 8.83
N ALA A 150 -0.89 -16.90 7.77
CA ALA A 150 -2.28 -17.35 7.74
C ALA A 150 -2.37 -18.87 7.98
N GLY A 151 -3.23 -19.27 8.88
CA GLY A 151 -3.49 -20.69 9.12
C GLY A 151 -3.99 -21.41 7.85
N PRO A 152 -3.88 -22.74 7.79
CA PRO A 152 -4.23 -23.52 6.59
C PRO A 152 -5.71 -23.35 6.19
N ASP A 153 -6.60 -23.19 7.17
CA ASP A 153 -8.05 -23.03 6.96
C ASP A 153 -8.51 -21.57 6.95
N ALA A 154 -7.57 -20.61 7.06
CA ALA A 154 -7.91 -19.20 7.05
C ALA A 154 -8.63 -18.82 5.73
N PRO A 155 -9.64 -17.95 5.76
CA PRO A 155 -10.39 -17.58 4.55
C PRO A 155 -9.60 -16.65 3.62
N TRP A 156 -8.42 -16.21 4.04
CA TRP A 156 -7.65 -15.15 3.41
C TRP A 156 -6.90 -15.65 2.16
N ALA A 157 -6.87 -14.80 1.13
CA ALA A 157 -6.08 -14.98 -0.09
C ALA A 157 -6.20 -16.38 -0.72
N THR A 158 -7.38 -17.00 -0.63
CA THR A 158 -7.69 -18.17 -1.48
C THR A 158 -7.70 -17.74 -2.94
N PRO A 159 -7.51 -18.65 -3.92
CA PRO A 159 -7.59 -18.27 -5.33
C PRO A 159 -8.89 -17.56 -5.70
N GLU A 160 -10.01 -17.93 -5.08
CA GLU A 160 -11.32 -17.31 -5.26
C GLU A 160 -11.35 -15.88 -4.73
N VAL A 161 -10.77 -15.65 -3.54
CA VAL A 161 -10.67 -14.32 -2.92
C VAL A 161 -9.78 -13.42 -3.79
N VAL A 162 -8.58 -13.89 -4.16
CA VAL A 162 -7.64 -13.10 -4.99
C VAL A 162 -8.25 -12.71 -6.34
N ALA A 163 -8.93 -13.64 -7.00
CA ALA A 163 -9.62 -13.36 -8.26
C ALA A 163 -10.82 -12.42 -8.05
N GLY A 164 -11.61 -12.66 -7.01
CA GLY A 164 -12.79 -11.88 -6.66
C GLY A 164 -12.48 -10.43 -6.33
N ASP A 165 -11.39 -10.17 -5.58
CA ASP A 165 -10.95 -8.81 -5.23
C ASP A 165 -10.64 -7.97 -6.47
N SER A 166 -9.92 -8.56 -7.42
CA SER A 166 -9.58 -7.88 -8.67
C SER A 166 -10.81 -7.57 -9.52
N LEU A 167 -11.77 -8.50 -9.58
CA LEU A 167 -13.02 -8.29 -10.30
C LEU A 167 -13.90 -7.25 -9.60
N ARG A 168 -13.96 -7.22 -8.26
CA ARG A 168 -14.69 -6.17 -7.51
C ARG A 168 -14.10 -4.79 -7.76
N ALA A 169 -12.77 -4.66 -7.78
CA ALA A 169 -12.12 -3.38 -8.12
C ALA A 169 -12.48 -2.92 -9.54
N LEU A 170 -12.52 -3.85 -10.49
CA LEU A 170 -12.93 -3.57 -11.88
C LEU A 170 -14.41 -3.18 -11.97
N GLU A 171 -15.31 -3.85 -11.25
CA GLU A 171 -16.73 -3.50 -11.18
C GLU A 171 -16.95 -2.13 -10.55
N GLY A 172 -16.17 -1.79 -9.53
CA GLY A 172 -16.14 -0.46 -8.97
C GLY A 172 -15.75 0.61 -10.01
N LEU A 173 -14.76 0.34 -10.84
CA LEU A 173 -14.38 1.24 -11.94
C LEU A 173 -15.50 1.45 -12.96
N VAL A 174 -16.20 0.38 -13.35
CA VAL A 174 -17.37 0.45 -14.23
C VAL A 174 -18.46 1.35 -13.60
N SER A 175 -18.77 1.13 -12.34
CA SER A 175 -19.78 1.92 -11.61
C SER A 175 -19.43 3.41 -11.50
N HIS A 176 -18.13 3.75 -11.58
CA HIS A 176 -17.61 5.12 -11.56
C HIS A 176 -17.22 5.63 -12.96
N GLY A 177 -17.83 5.08 -14.02
CA GLY A 177 -17.76 5.63 -15.38
C GLY A 177 -16.46 5.33 -16.13
N ALA A 178 -15.73 4.25 -15.82
CA ALA A 178 -14.65 3.80 -16.67
C ALA A 178 -15.18 3.30 -18.03
N ALA A 179 -14.38 3.45 -19.09
CA ALA A 179 -14.78 3.04 -20.44
C ALA A 179 -15.05 1.52 -20.49
N ALA A 180 -16.18 1.14 -21.07
CA ALA A 180 -16.62 -0.26 -21.11
C ALA A 180 -15.63 -1.15 -21.90
N ALA A 181 -15.03 -0.63 -22.97
CA ALA A 181 -14.06 -1.37 -23.77
C ALA A 181 -12.82 -1.75 -22.94
N ASP A 182 -12.26 -0.81 -22.18
CA ASP A 182 -11.11 -1.02 -21.30
C ASP A 182 -11.42 -2.04 -20.20
N CYS A 183 -12.58 -1.89 -19.56
CA CYS A 183 -13.01 -2.80 -18.52
C CYS A 183 -13.26 -4.23 -19.04
N ASN A 184 -13.78 -4.37 -20.25
CA ASN A 184 -13.98 -5.68 -20.87
C ASN A 184 -12.64 -6.36 -21.23
N ALA A 185 -11.67 -5.62 -21.74
CA ALA A 185 -10.33 -6.12 -22.01
C ALA A 185 -9.65 -6.64 -20.73
N LEU A 186 -9.71 -5.84 -19.66
CA LEU A 186 -9.18 -6.22 -18.35
C LEU A 186 -9.90 -7.42 -17.74
N ARG A 187 -11.24 -7.48 -17.85
CA ARG A 187 -12.04 -8.64 -17.40
C ARG A 187 -11.61 -9.92 -18.07
N THR A 188 -11.46 -9.90 -19.40
CA THR A 188 -11.02 -11.05 -20.18
C THR A 188 -9.63 -11.52 -19.73
N TRP A 189 -8.71 -10.59 -19.58
CA TRP A 189 -7.35 -10.89 -19.10
C TRP A 189 -7.37 -11.48 -17.67
N LEU A 190 -8.09 -10.86 -16.74
CA LEU A 190 -8.21 -11.34 -15.36
C LEU A 190 -8.76 -12.76 -15.30
N GLN A 191 -9.82 -13.06 -16.05
CA GLN A 191 -10.41 -14.39 -16.06
C GLN A 191 -9.43 -15.46 -16.59
N ALA A 192 -8.73 -15.15 -17.69
CA ALA A 192 -7.74 -16.07 -18.26
C ALA A 192 -6.56 -16.30 -17.31
N GLN A 193 -6.04 -15.23 -16.69
CA GLN A 193 -4.92 -15.34 -15.77
C GLN A 193 -5.31 -16.03 -14.45
N ALA A 194 -6.52 -15.79 -13.92
CA ALA A 194 -7.00 -16.44 -12.71
C ALA A 194 -7.00 -17.97 -12.86
N ALA A 195 -7.49 -18.49 -13.99
CA ALA A 195 -7.46 -19.92 -14.27
C ALA A 195 -6.03 -20.48 -14.29
N ARG A 196 -5.10 -19.76 -14.94
CA ARG A 196 -3.69 -20.16 -15.07
C ARG A 196 -2.93 -20.12 -13.73
N LEU A 197 -3.19 -19.10 -12.90
CA LEU A 197 -2.44 -18.84 -11.67
C LEU A 197 -2.97 -19.57 -10.43
N ARG A 198 -4.18 -20.15 -10.52
CA ARG A 198 -4.80 -20.90 -9.40
C ARG A 198 -3.85 -21.90 -8.70
N PRO A 199 -3.14 -22.78 -9.41
CA PRO A 199 -2.20 -23.72 -8.76
C PRO A 199 -1.06 -23.00 -8.04
N THR A 200 -0.57 -21.89 -8.60
CA THR A 200 0.51 -21.09 -8.01
C THR A 200 0.05 -20.45 -6.71
N TRP A 201 -1.12 -19.84 -6.67
CA TRP A 201 -1.68 -19.26 -5.43
C TRP A 201 -1.87 -20.32 -4.35
N GLN A 202 -2.39 -21.49 -4.70
CA GLN A 202 -2.52 -22.61 -3.76
C GLN A 202 -1.17 -23.07 -3.21
N ALA A 203 -0.14 -23.17 -4.06
CA ALA A 203 1.21 -23.53 -3.65
C ALA A 203 1.82 -22.48 -2.72
N ARG A 204 1.68 -21.19 -3.04
CA ARG A 204 2.17 -20.08 -2.23
C ARG A 204 1.49 -20.04 -0.86
N ARG A 205 0.17 -20.25 -0.82
CA ARG A 205 -0.58 -20.33 0.44
C ARG A 205 -0.06 -21.47 1.33
N ARG A 206 0.13 -22.68 0.75
CA ARG A 206 0.72 -23.81 1.48
C ARG A 206 2.16 -23.56 1.95
N ALA A 207 2.90 -22.77 1.21
CA ALA A 207 4.26 -22.35 1.55
C ALA A 207 4.32 -21.20 2.59
N GLY A 208 3.18 -20.81 3.19
CA GLY A 208 3.13 -19.74 4.20
C GLY A 208 3.43 -18.35 3.64
N ARG A 209 3.13 -18.11 2.36
CA ARG A 209 3.33 -16.80 1.72
C ARG A 209 2.14 -15.86 1.87
N VAL A 210 1.03 -16.31 2.45
CA VAL A 210 -0.08 -15.45 2.90
C VAL A 210 0.21 -15.06 4.35
N ARG A 211 0.39 -13.76 4.59
CA ARG A 211 0.83 -13.21 5.87
C ARG A 211 0.06 -11.95 6.24
N GLU A 212 0.14 -11.54 7.52
CA GLU A 212 -0.40 -10.25 7.95
C GLU A 212 0.54 -9.12 7.48
N CYS A 213 0.33 -8.67 6.25
CA CYS A 213 1.13 -7.69 5.52
C CYS A 213 0.78 -6.24 5.89
N HIS A 214 1.26 -5.27 5.10
CA HIS A 214 0.91 -3.86 5.21
C HIS A 214 -0.47 -3.57 4.58
N GLY A 215 -0.72 -4.08 3.39
CA GLY A 215 -1.99 -3.98 2.67
C GLY A 215 -2.14 -2.74 1.78
N ASP A 216 -1.45 -1.63 2.09
CA ASP A 216 -1.52 -0.37 1.32
C ASP A 216 -0.13 0.23 1.09
N LEU A 217 0.83 -0.56 0.66
CA LEU A 217 2.23 -0.17 0.51
C LEU A 217 2.46 0.59 -0.80
N HIS A 218 2.34 1.91 -0.77
CA HIS A 218 2.68 2.82 -1.87
C HIS A 218 3.58 3.98 -1.40
N LEU A 219 4.10 4.79 -2.32
CA LEU A 219 5.07 5.85 -2.03
C LEU A 219 4.60 6.87 -0.98
N ALA A 220 3.31 7.18 -0.93
CA ALA A 220 2.77 8.11 0.06
C ALA A 220 2.63 7.48 1.47
N ASN A 221 2.76 6.15 1.59
CA ASN A 221 2.77 5.41 2.85
C ASN A 221 4.18 4.90 3.21
N ALA A 222 5.22 5.51 2.64
CA ALA A 222 6.61 5.28 3.01
C ALA A 222 7.30 6.62 3.30
N VAL A 223 8.18 6.63 4.30
CA VAL A 223 8.79 7.84 4.85
C VAL A 223 10.29 7.65 5.10
N LEU A 224 11.07 8.69 4.81
CA LEU A 224 12.51 8.78 5.12
C LEU A 224 12.69 9.64 6.37
N LEU A 225 13.14 9.04 7.45
CA LEU A 225 13.40 9.70 8.74
C LEU A 225 14.83 9.38 9.18
N GLU A 226 15.63 10.41 9.42
CA GLU A 226 17.02 10.28 9.91
C GLU A 226 17.87 9.30 9.08
N GLY A 227 17.62 9.26 7.79
CA GLY A 227 18.33 8.35 6.86
C GLY A 227 17.76 6.94 6.77
N GLU A 228 16.76 6.59 7.58
CA GLU A 228 16.07 5.31 7.57
C GLU A 228 14.75 5.39 6.81
N VAL A 229 14.48 4.41 5.95
CA VAL A 229 13.20 4.33 5.24
C VAL A 229 12.30 3.30 5.91
N THR A 230 11.04 3.68 6.14
CA THR A 230 10.03 2.78 6.69
C THR A 230 8.66 3.01 6.05
N ALA A 231 7.77 2.02 6.19
CA ALA A 231 6.37 2.14 5.79
C ALA A 231 5.47 2.36 7.01
N PHE A 232 4.37 3.08 6.82
CA PHE A 232 3.39 3.44 7.82
C PHE A 232 1.98 3.45 7.22
N ASP A 233 0.94 3.61 8.02
CA ASP A 233 -0.48 3.60 7.61
C ASP A 233 -0.94 2.25 7.05
N CYS A 234 -0.55 1.17 7.75
CA CYS A 234 -1.00 -0.19 7.51
C CYS A 234 -2.52 -0.29 7.71
N LEU A 235 -3.22 -1.01 6.85
CA LEU A 235 -4.68 -1.12 6.90
C LEU A 235 -5.17 -1.88 8.13
N GLU A 236 -5.87 -1.18 9.04
CA GLU A 236 -6.36 -1.73 10.30
C GLU A 236 -7.82 -2.21 10.25
N PHE A 237 -8.63 -1.61 9.38
CA PHE A 237 -10.09 -1.75 9.45
C PHE A 237 -10.63 -3.06 8.86
N ASP A 238 -9.92 -3.67 7.91
CA ASP A 238 -10.33 -4.93 7.29
C ASP A 238 -9.15 -5.93 7.23
N PRO A 239 -9.21 -7.03 8.00
CA PRO A 239 -8.21 -8.08 7.92
C PRO A 239 -8.00 -8.67 6.53
N ALA A 240 -9.05 -8.75 5.69
CA ALA A 240 -8.94 -9.29 4.34
C ALA A 240 -8.00 -8.49 3.44
N LEU A 241 -7.82 -7.20 3.70
CA LEU A 241 -6.95 -6.33 2.91
C LEU A 241 -5.46 -6.42 3.30
N ARG A 242 -5.14 -7.01 4.47
CA ARG A 242 -3.76 -7.17 4.94
C ARG A 242 -3.31 -8.63 5.08
N TRP A 243 -4.23 -9.59 5.26
CA TRP A 243 -3.91 -11.02 5.21
C TRP A 243 -3.83 -11.48 3.75
N ILE A 244 -2.73 -11.13 3.10
CA ILE A 244 -2.52 -11.26 1.65
C ILE A 244 -1.21 -11.99 1.35
N ASP A 245 -1.05 -12.40 0.09
CA ASP A 245 0.24 -12.85 -0.41
C ASP A 245 1.26 -11.70 -0.31
N VAL A 246 2.44 -11.96 0.23
CA VAL A 246 3.52 -10.97 0.37
C VAL A 246 3.85 -10.28 -0.97
N PHE A 247 3.67 -10.96 -2.10
CA PHE A 247 3.81 -10.35 -3.42
C PHE A 247 2.74 -9.32 -3.77
N SER A 248 1.59 -9.35 -3.11
CA SER A 248 0.58 -8.30 -3.27
C SER A 248 1.01 -6.98 -2.64
N ASP A 249 1.74 -7.03 -1.52
CA ASP A 249 2.37 -5.85 -0.90
C ASP A 249 3.52 -5.31 -1.76
N VAL A 250 4.45 -6.20 -2.15
CA VAL A 250 5.59 -5.84 -3.02
C VAL A 250 5.11 -5.21 -4.33
N ALA A 251 4.11 -5.83 -4.97
CA ALA A 251 3.54 -5.35 -6.22
C ALA A 251 2.91 -3.95 -6.08
N PHE A 252 2.42 -3.57 -4.91
CA PHE A 252 1.82 -2.25 -4.74
C PHE A 252 2.86 -1.14 -4.92
N LEU A 253 4.01 -1.24 -4.26
CA LEU A 253 5.08 -0.25 -4.41
C LEU A 253 5.71 -0.29 -5.81
N VAL A 254 5.94 -1.50 -6.35
CA VAL A 254 6.44 -1.67 -7.73
C VAL A 254 5.51 -0.98 -8.73
N MET A 255 4.20 -1.24 -8.63
CA MET A 255 3.18 -0.63 -9.47
C MET A 255 3.17 0.89 -9.35
N ASP A 256 3.24 1.42 -8.13
CA ASP A 256 3.19 2.86 -7.89
C ASP A 256 4.41 3.57 -8.47
N LEU A 257 5.62 3.01 -8.30
CA LEU A 257 6.84 3.50 -8.98
C LEU A 257 6.72 3.45 -10.51
N MET A 258 6.15 2.36 -11.06
CA MET A 258 5.91 2.25 -12.51
C MET A 258 4.90 3.29 -13.00
N ALA A 259 3.85 3.57 -12.23
CA ALA A 259 2.86 4.58 -12.55
C ALA A 259 3.47 5.98 -12.63
N HIS A 260 4.48 6.27 -11.81
CA HIS A 260 5.25 7.50 -11.84
C HIS A 260 6.40 7.49 -12.87
N GLY A 261 6.46 6.51 -13.78
CA GLY A 261 7.49 6.42 -14.81
C GLY A 261 8.88 5.97 -14.32
N ARG A 262 8.98 5.49 -13.06
CA ARG A 262 10.23 5.06 -12.43
C ARG A 262 10.36 3.54 -12.41
N GLY A 263 10.26 2.94 -13.61
CA GLY A 263 10.51 1.50 -13.78
C GLY A 263 11.91 1.07 -13.30
N ASP A 264 12.91 1.94 -13.44
CA ASP A 264 14.27 1.74 -12.90
C ASP A 264 14.27 1.46 -11.40
N LEU A 265 13.61 2.32 -10.62
CA LEU A 265 13.49 2.17 -9.16
C LEU A 265 12.57 1.01 -8.79
N ALA A 266 11.47 0.80 -9.55
CA ALA A 266 10.55 -0.29 -9.32
C ALA A 266 11.24 -1.66 -9.35
N PHE A 267 12.06 -1.90 -10.37
CA PHE A 267 12.78 -3.16 -10.51
C PHE A 267 14.01 -3.26 -9.60
N ARG A 268 14.64 -2.14 -9.26
CA ARG A 268 15.68 -2.14 -8.22
C ARG A 268 15.11 -2.60 -6.87
N PHE A 269 14.00 -2.02 -6.44
CA PHE A 269 13.29 -2.44 -5.23
C PHE A 269 12.89 -3.91 -5.28
N LEU A 270 12.28 -4.35 -6.39
CA LEU A 270 11.86 -5.75 -6.54
C LEU A 270 13.06 -6.73 -6.45
N ASN A 271 14.17 -6.43 -7.12
CA ASN A 271 15.35 -7.27 -7.08
C ASN A 271 15.97 -7.30 -5.67
N GLY A 272 16.10 -6.16 -4.99
CA GLY A 272 16.54 -6.13 -3.60
C GLY A 272 15.66 -6.96 -2.68
N TYR A 273 14.33 -6.87 -2.84
CA TYR A 273 13.41 -7.72 -2.08
C TYR A 273 13.58 -9.22 -2.39
N LEU A 274 13.79 -9.60 -3.65
CA LEU A 274 14.04 -10.98 -4.06
C LEU A 274 15.35 -11.52 -3.53
N ASP A 275 16.41 -10.70 -3.54
CA ASP A 275 17.72 -11.08 -3.02
C ASP A 275 17.66 -11.37 -1.51
N ASP A 276 16.94 -10.54 -0.74
CA ASP A 276 16.83 -10.71 0.71
C ASP A 276 15.82 -11.80 1.11
N SER A 277 14.68 -11.91 0.41
CA SER A 277 13.61 -12.86 0.74
C SER A 277 13.79 -14.26 0.14
N GLY A 278 14.54 -14.38 -0.96
CA GLY A 278 14.64 -15.60 -1.76
C GLY A 278 13.36 -16.03 -2.44
N ASP A 279 12.28 -15.21 -2.42
CA ASP A 279 10.94 -15.61 -2.90
C ASP A 279 10.76 -15.46 -4.41
N HIS A 280 11.71 -16.01 -5.20
CA HIS A 280 11.61 -16.03 -6.65
C HIS A 280 10.38 -16.81 -7.19
N ALA A 281 9.84 -17.73 -6.37
CA ALA A 281 8.61 -18.46 -6.69
C ALA A 281 7.36 -17.55 -6.74
N GLY A 282 7.45 -16.31 -6.28
CA GLY A 282 6.40 -15.30 -6.38
C GLY A 282 6.31 -14.60 -7.74
N LEU A 283 7.36 -14.65 -8.56
CA LEU A 283 7.40 -13.95 -9.85
C LEU A 283 6.23 -14.27 -10.80
N PRO A 284 5.75 -15.51 -10.89
CA PRO A 284 4.60 -15.82 -11.75
C PRO A 284 3.32 -15.06 -11.38
N VAL A 285 3.12 -14.67 -10.10
CA VAL A 285 1.93 -13.94 -9.65
C VAL A 285 2.12 -12.42 -9.63
N LEU A 286 3.35 -11.93 -9.83
CA LEU A 286 3.67 -10.51 -9.77
C LEU A 286 2.79 -9.66 -10.69
N ARG A 287 2.72 -10.03 -11.99
CA ARG A 287 1.96 -9.28 -12.99
C ARG A 287 0.47 -9.18 -12.65
N TRP A 288 -0.11 -10.25 -12.08
CA TRP A 288 -1.47 -10.21 -11.57
C TRP A 288 -1.65 -9.12 -10.51
N TYR A 289 -0.76 -9.12 -9.51
CA TYR A 289 -0.86 -8.16 -8.42
C TYR A 289 -0.56 -6.74 -8.85
N LEU A 290 0.34 -6.51 -9.82
CA LEU A 290 0.55 -5.19 -10.43
C LEU A 290 -0.72 -4.64 -11.06
N VAL A 291 -1.41 -5.46 -11.88
CA VAL A 291 -2.70 -5.08 -12.49
C VAL A 291 -3.75 -4.83 -11.41
N TYR A 292 -3.90 -5.72 -10.45
CA TYR A 292 -4.85 -5.57 -9.35
C TYR A 292 -4.64 -4.27 -8.56
N ARG A 293 -3.41 -3.97 -8.16
CA ARG A 293 -3.10 -2.76 -7.41
C ARG A 293 -3.30 -1.48 -8.24
N ALA A 294 -3.03 -1.54 -9.54
CA ALA A 294 -3.36 -0.44 -10.44
C ALA A 294 -4.88 -0.21 -10.54
N LEU A 295 -5.71 -1.27 -10.61
CA LEU A 295 -7.17 -1.15 -10.56
C LEU A 295 -7.65 -0.52 -9.25
N VAL A 296 -7.10 -0.93 -8.11
CA VAL A 296 -7.43 -0.34 -6.79
C VAL A 296 -7.13 1.16 -6.77
N ARG A 297 -5.94 1.56 -7.23
CA ARG A 297 -5.55 2.99 -7.28
C ARG A 297 -6.40 3.80 -8.24
N ALA A 298 -6.71 3.23 -9.42
CA ALA A 298 -7.61 3.85 -10.39
C ALA A 298 -9.02 4.07 -9.81
N LEU A 299 -9.55 3.09 -9.08
CA LEU A 299 -10.84 3.19 -8.40
C LEU A 299 -10.84 4.29 -7.33
N VAL A 300 -9.82 4.28 -6.45
CA VAL A 300 -9.67 5.31 -5.40
C VAL A 300 -9.58 6.71 -6.01
N ALA A 301 -8.83 6.89 -7.09
CA ALA A 301 -8.73 8.17 -7.78
C ALA A 301 -10.09 8.65 -8.32
N ARG A 302 -10.89 7.76 -8.91
CA ARG A 302 -12.24 8.09 -9.41
C ARG A 302 -13.23 8.43 -8.29
N ILE A 303 -13.19 7.69 -7.19
CA ILE A 303 -14.03 8.00 -6.01
C ILE A 303 -13.70 9.39 -5.49
N ARG A 304 -12.41 9.73 -5.35
CA ARG A 304 -11.94 11.06 -4.91
C ARG A 304 -12.42 12.18 -5.85
N SER A 305 -12.24 11.99 -7.17
CA SER A 305 -12.69 12.99 -8.16
C SER A 305 -14.21 13.18 -8.12
N GLY A 306 -15.00 12.12 -7.94
CA GLY A 306 -16.45 12.20 -7.78
C GLY A 306 -16.91 12.94 -6.51
N GLN A 307 -16.03 13.09 -5.51
CA GLN A 307 -16.28 13.82 -4.27
C GLN A 307 -15.69 15.26 -4.30
N GLY A 308 -15.29 15.75 -5.47
CA GLY A 308 -14.75 17.12 -5.64
C GLY A 308 -13.24 17.24 -5.33
N GLY A 309 -12.53 16.12 -5.17
CA GLY A 309 -11.07 16.13 -5.06
C GLY A 309 -10.39 16.45 -6.40
N GLU A 310 -9.19 17.02 -6.35
CA GLU A 310 -8.42 17.30 -7.57
C GLU A 310 -8.11 16.01 -8.35
N ALA A 311 -8.36 16.06 -9.66
CA ALA A 311 -7.93 15.03 -10.59
C ALA A 311 -6.42 15.24 -10.86
N GLY A 312 -5.58 14.57 -10.09
CA GLY A 312 -4.13 14.64 -10.23
C GLY A 312 -3.46 13.29 -9.98
N GLY A 313 -2.26 13.11 -10.53
CA GLY A 313 -1.48 11.90 -10.35
C GLY A 313 -1.46 10.98 -11.58
N PRO A 314 -0.81 9.79 -11.45
CA PRO A 314 -0.64 8.86 -12.57
C PRO A 314 -1.96 8.24 -13.04
N ASP A 315 -2.05 7.94 -14.33
CA ASP A 315 -3.15 7.15 -14.89
C ASP A 315 -2.94 5.65 -14.62
N HIS A 316 -3.45 5.20 -13.49
CA HIS A 316 -3.34 3.81 -13.08
C HIS A 316 -4.18 2.86 -13.94
N LEU A 317 -5.27 3.34 -14.58
CA LEU A 317 -6.07 2.50 -15.48
C LEU A 317 -5.30 2.23 -16.79
N ALA A 318 -4.67 3.25 -17.35
CA ALA A 318 -3.78 3.09 -18.51
C ALA A 318 -2.60 2.15 -18.18
N LEU A 319 -2.03 2.25 -16.96
CA LEU A 319 -1.00 1.31 -16.51
C LEU A 319 -1.54 -0.14 -16.45
N ALA A 320 -2.73 -0.36 -15.88
CA ALA A 320 -3.34 -1.68 -15.80
C ALA A 320 -3.55 -2.30 -17.21
N LEU A 321 -4.05 -1.52 -18.15
CA LEU A 321 -4.24 -1.92 -19.54
C LEU A 321 -2.91 -2.28 -20.22
N ARG A 322 -1.89 -1.45 -20.06
CA ARG A 322 -0.56 -1.73 -20.58
C ARG A 322 -0.01 -3.04 -20.02
N LEU A 323 -0.04 -3.21 -18.70
CA LEU A 323 0.41 -4.43 -18.03
C LEU A 323 -0.37 -5.67 -18.48
N ALA A 324 -1.67 -5.56 -18.72
CA ALA A 324 -2.49 -6.66 -19.24
C ALA A 324 -2.18 -6.99 -20.71
N GLY A 325 -1.82 -5.97 -21.52
CA GLY A 325 -1.52 -6.11 -22.94
C GLY A 325 -0.09 -6.51 -23.28
N GLU A 326 0.85 -6.40 -22.32
CA GLU A 326 2.26 -6.75 -22.54
C GLU A 326 2.41 -8.23 -22.90
N GLY A 327 3.34 -8.48 -23.84
CA GLY A 327 3.65 -9.83 -24.35
C GLY A 327 4.35 -10.75 -23.33
N ASP A 328 4.81 -11.88 -23.78
CA ASP A 328 5.55 -12.83 -22.95
C ASP A 328 6.95 -12.28 -22.59
N ALA A 329 7.35 -12.54 -21.35
CA ALA A 329 8.66 -12.16 -20.85
C ALA A 329 9.77 -12.83 -21.67
N ARG A 330 10.78 -12.05 -22.07
CA ARG A 330 11.98 -12.57 -22.75
C ARG A 330 13.06 -12.92 -21.71
N LEU A 331 13.78 -14.00 -21.96
CA LEU A 331 14.90 -14.44 -21.16
C LEU A 331 16.20 -13.91 -21.77
N LEU A 332 16.96 -13.13 -21.00
CA LEU A 332 18.30 -12.69 -21.35
C LEU A 332 19.32 -13.42 -20.48
N VAL A 333 20.23 -14.15 -21.11
CA VAL A 333 21.29 -14.89 -20.39
C VAL A 333 22.64 -14.24 -20.69
N THR A 334 23.32 -13.76 -19.65
CA THR A 334 24.72 -13.32 -19.79
C THR A 334 25.61 -14.56 -19.68
N HIS A 335 26.42 -14.79 -20.69
CA HIS A 335 27.38 -15.91 -20.74
C HIS A 335 28.81 -15.41 -20.85
N GLY A 336 29.76 -16.10 -20.23
CA GLY A 336 31.20 -15.78 -20.30
C GLY A 336 31.97 -16.40 -19.13
N VAL A 337 33.30 -16.41 -19.23
CA VAL A 337 34.20 -16.95 -18.20
C VAL A 337 34.12 -16.13 -16.88
N SER A 338 34.60 -16.69 -15.79
CA SER A 338 34.70 -15.97 -14.50
C SER A 338 35.52 -14.68 -14.69
N GLY A 339 35.08 -13.57 -14.07
CA GLY A 339 35.76 -12.28 -14.20
C GLY A 339 35.44 -11.48 -15.48
N SER A 340 34.63 -11.98 -16.43
CA SER A 340 34.33 -11.28 -17.69
C SER A 340 33.31 -10.12 -17.57
N GLY A 341 32.97 -9.68 -16.35
CA GLY A 341 32.08 -8.54 -16.12
C GLY A 341 30.58 -8.84 -16.24
N LYS A 342 30.17 -10.12 -16.29
CA LYS A 342 28.75 -10.51 -16.40
C LYS A 342 27.85 -9.85 -15.34
N SER A 343 28.29 -9.87 -14.08
CA SER A 343 27.55 -9.25 -12.97
C SER A 343 27.46 -7.74 -13.11
N TRP A 344 28.52 -7.10 -13.61
CA TRP A 344 28.50 -5.65 -13.88
C TRP A 344 27.51 -5.31 -14.99
N VAL A 345 27.51 -6.07 -16.09
CA VAL A 345 26.54 -5.90 -17.19
C VAL A 345 25.12 -6.13 -16.70
N ALA A 346 24.90 -7.19 -15.92
CA ALA A 346 23.59 -7.49 -15.33
C ALA A 346 23.10 -6.34 -14.43
N GLN A 347 23.95 -5.81 -13.53
CA GLN A 347 23.61 -4.64 -12.71
C GLN A 347 23.32 -3.39 -13.53
N ARG A 348 24.07 -3.12 -14.59
CA ARG A 348 23.81 -1.99 -15.48
C ARG A 348 22.51 -2.14 -16.24
N LEU A 349 22.19 -3.32 -16.70
CA LEU A 349 20.89 -3.62 -17.33
C LEU A 349 19.74 -3.44 -16.36
N LEU A 350 19.87 -3.84 -15.09
CA LEU A 350 18.89 -3.58 -14.04
C LEU A 350 18.63 -2.10 -13.80
N GLN A 351 19.66 -1.26 -13.91
CA GLN A 351 19.56 0.19 -13.74
C GLN A 351 18.93 0.91 -14.95
N GLN A 352 19.01 0.32 -16.14
CA GLN A 352 18.56 0.94 -17.40
C GLN A 352 17.31 0.30 -18.00
N ALA A 353 16.92 -0.87 -17.53
CA ALA A 353 15.86 -1.65 -18.12
C ALA A 353 15.04 -2.38 -17.05
N VAL A 354 13.87 -2.80 -17.46
CA VAL A 354 12.86 -3.48 -16.65
C VAL A 354 13.23 -4.97 -16.56
N PHE A 355 14.15 -5.34 -15.66
CA PHE A 355 14.61 -6.72 -15.53
C PHE A 355 14.46 -7.26 -14.11
N VAL A 356 14.19 -8.54 -13.99
CA VAL A 356 14.29 -9.29 -12.74
C VAL A 356 15.44 -10.26 -12.84
N LEU A 357 16.37 -10.22 -11.89
CA LEU A 357 17.44 -11.22 -11.78
C LEU A 357 16.87 -12.49 -11.14
N GLN A 358 17.04 -13.60 -11.81
CA GLN A 358 16.76 -14.91 -11.22
C GLN A 358 18.07 -15.67 -11.10
N PRO A 359 18.49 -16.09 -9.89
CA PRO A 359 19.71 -16.87 -9.74
C PRO A 359 19.56 -18.22 -10.47
N VAL A 360 20.53 -18.54 -11.28
CA VAL A 360 20.74 -19.84 -11.88
C VAL A 360 22.08 -20.33 -11.38
N GLN A 361 22.30 -21.60 -11.30
CA GLN A 361 23.48 -22.29 -10.72
C GLN A 361 24.80 -21.47 -10.60
N PRO A 362 25.70 -21.76 -9.64
CA PRO A 362 26.90 -20.97 -9.39
C PRO A 362 27.69 -20.69 -10.68
N GLY A 363 27.86 -19.40 -11.03
CA GLY A 363 28.57 -18.96 -12.23
C GLY A 363 27.69 -18.51 -13.40
N GLN A 364 26.37 -18.57 -13.30
CA GLN A 364 25.44 -18.06 -14.31
C GLN A 364 24.51 -17.02 -13.68
N SER A 365 24.30 -15.90 -14.36
CA SER A 365 23.28 -14.91 -14.00
C SER A 365 22.19 -14.93 -15.08
N LEU A 366 20.97 -15.22 -14.68
CA LEU A 366 19.80 -15.22 -15.56
C LEU A 366 19.06 -13.90 -15.42
N LEU A 367 18.89 -13.18 -16.50
CA LEU A 367 18.07 -11.98 -16.56
C LEU A 367 16.73 -12.32 -17.22
N ARG A 368 15.64 -12.16 -16.50
CA ARG A 368 14.31 -12.25 -17.09
C ARG A 368 13.82 -10.84 -17.41
N ILE A 369 13.67 -10.53 -18.69
CA ILE A 369 13.09 -9.28 -19.14
C ILE A 369 11.58 -9.37 -19.02
N VAL A 370 10.98 -8.42 -18.30
CA VAL A 370 9.56 -8.09 -18.44
C VAL A 370 9.52 -7.01 -19.53
N ASP A 371 8.91 -7.33 -20.65
CA ASP A 371 9.07 -6.67 -21.94
C ASP A 371 8.87 -5.16 -21.96
N ARG A 372 9.65 -4.50 -22.83
CA ARG A 372 9.40 -3.15 -23.30
C ARG A 372 8.57 -3.22 -24.60
N HIS A 373 7.41 -2.61 -24.57
CA HIS A 373 6.90 -1.80 -25.72
C HIS A 373 5.89 -0.80 -25.17
#